data_c13c92f3f5d613da4fb8edaa66a36c9d
#
_entry.id   c13c92f3f5d613da4fb8edaa66a36c9d
#
_cell.length_a   1.000
_cell.length_b   1.000
_cell.length_c   1.000
_cell.angle_alpha   90.00
_cell.angle_beta   90.00
_cell.angle_gamma   90.00
#
_symmetry.space_group_name_H-M   'P 1'
#
loop_
_entity.id
_entity.type
_entity.pdbx_description
1 polymer ?
#
loop_
_entity_poly.entity_id
_entity_poly.type
_entity_poly.pdbx_seq_one_letter_code
_entity_poly.pdbx_strand_id
1 'polypeptide(L)'
;MKNKLRFSPALLLALGLLASCSPTNIYLVRHAEKASQPASDPPLTPAGQQRAQALLDSLSGKDIRYIYSTNTTRTRSTAEPLARAVGASIRPYGVDTLWEVARHLTKLRGNALVVGHSNTLLPLLDQLPVTHVKKEIPDSDYDNLFVVTVKRRFLRPPLIRLVEKTYGAFAD
;
A
#
# COMPACT_ATOMS: atom_id res chain seq x y z
N MET A 1 30.32 19.16 46.35
CA MET A 1 30.14 17.72 46.07
C MET A 1 29.35 17.62 44.79
N LYS A 2 29.95 17.15 43.65
CA LYS A 2 29.28 17.02 42.34
C LYS A 2 28.86 15.55 42.16
N ASN A 3 27.58 15.24 42.41
CA ASN A 3 27.04 13.91 42.13
C ASN A 3 26.98 13.68 40.61
N LYS A 4 27.89 12.88 40.08
CA LYS A 4 27.82 12.38 38.70
C LYS A 4 26.79 11.24 38.67
N LEU A 5 25.62 11.53 38.09
CA LEU A 5 24.61 10.51 37.79
C LEU A 5 25.23 9.50 36.78
N ARG A 6 25.57 8.30 37.30
CA ARG A 6 26.03 7.18 36.45
C ARG A 6 24.80 6.46 35.90
N PHE A 7 24.39 6.77 34.67
CA PHE A 7 23.39 5.96 33.99
C PHE A 7 23.97 4.58 33.67
N SER A 8 23.31 3.54 34.17
CA SER A 8 23.71 2.16 33.90
C SER A 8 23.56 1.85 32.41
N PRO A 9 24.58 1.24 31.75
CA PRO A 9 24.48 0.86 30.34
C PRO A 9 23.34 -0.13 30.05
N ALA A 10 22.91 -0.89 31.07
CA ALA A 10 21.75 -1.78 30.97
C ALA A 10 20.44 -1.02 30.77
N LEU A 11 20.29 0.21 31.30
CA LEU A 11 19.09 1.03 31.09
C LEU A 11 19.02 1.57 29.69
N LEU A 12 20.16 1.90 29.05
CA LEU A 12 20.21 2.34 27.65
C LEU A 12 19.90 1.19 26.68
N LEU A 13 20.30 -0.03 26.99
CA LEU A 13 19.99 -1.22 26.20
C LEU A 13 18.50 -1.57 26.26
N ALA A 14 17.85 -1.40 27.42
CA ALA A 14 16.41 -1.64 27.59
C ALA A 14 15.55 -0.62 26.82
N LEU A 15 15.96 0.66 26.74
CA LEU A 15 15.27 1.67 25.93
C LEU A 15 15.35 1.40 24.42
N GLY A 16 16.44 0.78 23.94
CA GLY A 16 16.61 0.41 22.53
C GLY A 16 15.69 -0.72 22.07
N LEU A 17 15.21 -1.57 22.97
CA LEU A 17 14.32 -2.69 22.64
C LEU A 17 12.84 -2.30 22.50
N LEU A 18 12.45 -1.10 22.94
CA LEU A 18 11.09 -0.57 22.76
C LEU A 18 10.89 0.11 21.40
N ALA A 19 11.95 0.34 20.66
CA ALA A 19 11.88 0.93 19.33
C ALA A 19 11.53 -0.14 18.31
N SER A 20 10.26 -0.19 17.90
CA SER A 20 9.86 -0.73 16.61
C SER A 20 8.95 -1.95 16.58
N CYS A 21 7.75 -1.80 17.09
CA CYS A 21 6.63 -2.60 16.60
C CYS A 21 5.54 -1.72 15.95
N SER A 22 5.94 -0.65 15.25
CA SER A 22 4.98 0.09 14.44
C SER A 22 4.36 -0.84 13.39
N PRO A 23 3.03 -0.87 13.27
CA PRO A 23 2.39 -1.67 12.24
C PRO A 23 2.80 -1.18 10.86
N THR A 24 2.88 -2.08 9.91
CA THR A 24 3.04 -1.77 8.48
C THR A 24 1.67 -1.72 7.84
N ASN A 25 1.35 -0.65 7.14
CA ASN A 25 0.13 -0.53 6.37
C ASN A 25 0.45 -0.69 4.88
N ILE A 26 -0.32 -1.54 4.21
CA ILE A 26 -0.26 -1.78 2.79
C ILE A 26 -1.57 -1.26 2.22
N TYR A 27 -1.49 -0.27 1.35
CA TYR A 27 -2.60 0.37 0.69
C TYR A 27 -2.71 -0.20 -0.71
N LEU A 28 -3.83 -0.86 -1.04
CA LEU A 28 -4.04 -1.45 -2.34
C LEU A 28 -5.18 -0.71 -3.05
N VAL A 29 -4.94 -0.30 -4.27
CA VAL A 29 -5.92 0.42 -5.11
C VAL A 29 -5.90 -0.12 -6.53
N ARG A 30 -7.06 -0.06 -7.19
CA ARG A 30 -7.14 -0.21 -8.64
C ARG A 30 -6.53 1.01 -9.33
N HIS A 31 -6.02 0.83 -10.55
CA HIS A 31 -5.68 1.98 -11.40
C HIS A 31 -6.88 2.93 -11.53
N ALA A 32 -6.61 4.21 -11.69
CA ALA A 32 -7.62 5.24 -11.91
C ALA A 32 -8.28 5.12 -13.31
N GLU A 33 -9.26 5.94 -13.62
CA GLU A 33 -10.04 5.94 -14.84
C GLU A 33 -9.15 5.98 -16.08
N LYS A 34 -9.29 4.97 -16.93
CA LYS A 34 -8.51 4.80 -18.15
C LYS A 34 -9.26 5.27 -19.39
N ALA A 35 -8.53 5.77 -20.38
CA ALA A 35 -9.07 6.03 -21.71
C ALA A 35 -9.46 4.72 -22.43
N SER A 36 -10.21 4.84 -23.52
CA SER A 36 -10.58 3.70 -24.37
C SER A 36 -9.47 3.35 -25.38
N GLN A 37 -8.59 4.29 -25.70
CA GLN A 37 -7.53 4.12 -26.70
C GLN A 37 -6.17 4.57 -26.17
N PRO A 38 -5.07 3.92 -26.60
CA PRO A 38 -5.02 2.67 -27.35
C PRO A 38 -5.51 1.49 -26.49
N ALA A 39 -6.24 0.54 -27.10
CA ALA A 39 -6.86 -0.56 -26.34
C ALA A 39 -5.85 -1.46 -25.59
N SER A 40 -4.64 -1.60 -26.11
CA SER A 40 -3.60 -2.46 -25.53
C SER A 40 -3.05 -1.93 -24.21
N ASP A 41 -2.82 -0.62 -24.07
CA ASP A 41 -2.31 0.02 -22.86
C ASP A 41 -2.78 1.47 -22.76
N PRO A 42 -4.07 1.71 -22.45
CA PRO A 42 -4.64 3.05 -22.40
C PRO A 42 -4.06 3.88 -21.25
N PRO A 43 -3.83 5.19 -21.47
CA PRO A 43 -3.46 6.12 -20.43
C PRO A 43 -4.65 6.45 -19.50
N LEU A 44 -4.41 7.24 -18.47
CA LEU A 44 -5.48 7.81 -17.63
C LEU A 44 -6.26 8.89 -18.40
N THR A 45 -7.56 8.96 -18.13
CA THR A 45 -8.39 10.12 -18.51
C THR A 45 -8.07 11.33 -17.62
N PRO A 46 -8.60 12.54 -17.92
CA PRO A 46 -8.51 13.67 -16.99
C PRO A 46 -9.10 13.36 -15.60
N ALA A 47 -10.22 12.62 -15.52
CA ALA A 47 -10.78 12.14 -14.26
C ALA A 47 -9.83 11.20 -13.54
N GLY A 48 -9.18 10.28 -14.27
CA GLY A 48 -8.17 9.39 -13.71
C GLY A 48 -6.94 10.12 -13.18
N GLN A 49 -6.51 11.20 -13.83
CA GLN A 49 -5.43 12.04 -13.34
C GLN A 49 -5.82 12.76 -12.02
N GLN A 50 -7.06 13.24 -11.93
CA GLN A 50 -7.60 13.83 -10.69
C GLN A 50 -7.67 12.78 -9.57
N ARG A 51 -8.09 11.54 -9.86
CA ARG A 51 -8.09 10.44 -8.89
C ARG A 51 -6.68 10.07 -8.45
N ALA A 52 -5.70 10.06 -9.33
CA ALA A 52 -4.30 9.83 -8.96
C ALA A 52 -3.78 10.93 -8.01
N GLN A 53 -4.22 12.18 -8.20
CA GLN A 53 -3.94 13.27 -7.27
C GLN A 53 -4.66 13.07 -5.93
N ALA A 54 -5.93 12.68 -5.93
CA ALA A 54 -6.69 12.36 -4.72
C ALA A 54 -6.07 11.18 -3.93
N LEU A 55 -5.43 10.23 -4.62
CA LEU A 55 -4.65 9.16 -3.97
C LEU A 55 -3.44 9.73 -3.22
N LEU A 56 -2.68 10.63 -3.85
CA LEU A 56 -1.60 11.34 -3.18
C LEU A 56 -2.11 12.06 -1.93
N ASP A 57 -3.20 12.82 -2.04
CA ASP A 57 -3.75 13.60 -0.93
C ASP A 57 -4.20 12.68 0.22
N SER A 58 -4.84 11.55 -0.10
CA SER A 58 -5.31 10.55 0.87
C SER A 58 -4.17 9.83 1.60
N LEU A 59 -3.02 9.66 0.94
CA LEU A 59 -1.85 8.96 1.46
C LEU A 59 -0.73 9.92 1.90
N SER A 60 -0.90 11.21 1.75
CA SER A 60 0.00 12.23 2.29
C SER A 60 0.16 12.05 3.81
N GLY A 61 1.40 12.09 4.30
CA GLY A 61 1.71 11.87 5.71
C GLY A 61 1.61 10.42 6.20
N LYS A 62 1.34 9.43 5.33
CA LYS A 62 1.29 8.00 5.69
C LYS A 62 2.65 7.30 5.67
N ASP A 63 3.77 8.02 5.56
CA ASP A 63 5.14 7.47 5.53
C ASP A 63 5.27 6.30 4.52
N ILE A 64 4.79 6.51 3.28
CA ILE A 64 4.88 5.51 2.22
C ILE A 64 6.35 5.39 1.79
N ARG A 65 6.91 4.19 1.91
CA ARG A 65 8.32 3.88 1.58
C ARG A 65 8.46 3.00 0.36
N TYR A 66 7.43 2.27 0.02
CA TYR A 66 7.46 1.31 -1.08
C TYR A 66 6.25 1.52 -1.97
N ILE A 67 6.47 1.51 -3.28
CA ILE A 67 5.40 1.61 -4.27
C ILE A 67 5.55 0.48 -5.27
N TYR A 68 4.51 -0.32 -5.41
CA TYR A 68 4.42 -1.44 -6.34
C TYR A 68 3.30 -1.19 -7.34
N SER A 69 3.53 -1.56 -8.59
CA SER A 69 2.56 -1.41 -9.68
C SER A 69 2.70 -2.56 -10.66
N THR A 70 1.61 -3.03 -11.25
CA THR A 70 1.72 -3.80 -12.48
C THR A 70 2.35 -2.93 -13.57
N ASN A 71 2.93 -3.55 -14.59
CA ASN A 71 3.69 -2.81 -15.61
C ASN A 71 2.79 -2.32 -16.76
N THR A 72 1.74 -1.54 -16.44
CA THR A 72 0.89 -0.87 -17.44
C THR A 72 0.93 0.64 -17.24
N THR A 73 0.69 1.40 -18.30
CA THR A 73 0.69 2.87 -18.27
C THR A 73 -0.29 3.39 -17.21
N ARG A 74 -1.53 2.89 -17.18
CA ARG A 74 -2.57 3.35 -16.25
C ARG A 74 -2.23 3.10 -14.78
N THR A 75 -1.67 1.95 -14.43
CA THR A 75 -1.30 1.65 -13.02
C THR A 75 -0.10 2.47 -12.57
N ARG A 76 0.90 2.62 -13.42
CA ARG A 76 2.07 3.45 -13.13
C ARG A 76 1.69 4.92 -13.00
N SER A 77 0.86 5.45 -13.93
CA SER A 77 0.38 6.83 -13.87
C SER A 77 -0.49 7.12 -12.64
N THR A 78 -1.23 6.12 -12.13
CA THR A 78 -1.98 6.25 -10.86
C THR A 78 -1.03 6.40 -9.66
N ALA A 79 0.09 5.69 -9.65
CA ALA A 79 1.07 5.73 -8.57
C ALA A 79 2.00 6.96 -8.64
N GLU A 80 2.20 7.53 -9.82
CA GLU A 80 3.25 8.52 -10.13
C GLU A 80 3.20 9.79 -9.26
N PRO A 81 2.03 10.44 -9.01
CA PRO A 81 2.00 11.63 -8.16
C PRO A 81 2.54 11.35 -6.75
N LEU A 82 2.14 10.24 -6.13
CA LEU A 82 2.63 9.85 -4.81
C LEU A 82 4.11 9.47 -4.86
N ALA A 83 4.55 8.73 -5.88
CA ALA A 83 5.93 8.32 -6.04
C ALA A 83 6.88 9.52 -6.06
N ARG A 84 6.55 10.55 -6.83
CA ARG A 84 7.29 11.81 -6.88
C ARG A 84 7.31 12.53 -5.53
N ALA A 85 6.16 12.63 -4.89
CA ALA A 85 6.04 13.36 -3.63
C ALA A 85 6.86 12.73 -2.49
N VAL A 86 6.96 11.39 -2.44
CA VAL A 86 7.72 10.68 -1.40
C VAL A 86 9.15 10.30 -1.84
N GLY A 87 9.56 10.57 -3.08
CA GLY A 87 10.87 10.21 -3.62
C GLY A 87 11.09 8.69 -3.75
N ALA A 88 10.02 7.91 -3.95
CA ALA A 88 10.09 6.46 -4.06
C ALA A 88 10.01 5.98 -5.51
N SER A 89 10.79 4.95 -5.85
CA SER A 89 10.69 4.30 -7.16
C SER A 89 9.47 3.38 -7.22
N ILE A 90 8.79 3.37 -8.38
CA ILE A 90 7.70 2.43 -8.67
C ILE A 90 8.33 1.10 -9.09
N ARG A 91 8.12 0.07 -8.28
CA ARG A 91 8.63 -1.29 -8.51
C ARG A 91 7.57 -2.14 -9.22
N PRO A 92 7.90 -2.78 -10.35
CA PRO A 92 6.95 -3.64 -11.02
C PRO A 92 6.70 -4.93 -10.21
N TYR A 93 5.49 -5.47 -10.30
CA TYR A 93 5.17 -6.83 -9.86
C TYR A 93 4.39 -7.60 -10.92
N GLY A 94 4.61 -8.92 -10.96
CA GLY A 94 3.92 -9.83 -11.88
C GLY A 94 2.58 -10.28 -11.34
N VAL A 95 1.62 -10.50 -12.22
CA VAL A 95 0.28 -11.00 -11.86
C VAL A 95 0.27 -12.53 -11.71
N ASP A 96 1.25 -13.22 -12.27
CA ASP A 96 1.35 -14.68 -12.23
C ASP A 96 1.92 -15.20 -10.89
N THR A 97 2.47 -14.31 -10.06
CA THR A 97 3.16 -14.64 -8.80
C THR A 97 2.58 -13.89 -7.61
N LEU A 98 1.25 -13.70 -7.57
CA LEU A 98 0.58 -12.92 -6.51
C LEU A 98 0.87 -13.46 -5.10
N TRP A 99 1.05 -14.78 -4.94
CA TRP A 99 1.42 -15.37 -3.65
C TRP A 99 2.81 -14.92 -3.16
N GLU A 100 3.78 -14.76 -4.08
CA GLU A 100 5.11 -14.21 -3.74
C GLU A 100 5.01 -12.74 -3.35
N VAL A 101 4.20 -11.98 -4.10
CA VAL A 101 3.92 -10.57 -3.81
C VAL A 101 3.30 -10.45 -2.43
N ALA A 102 2.25 -11.19 -2.11
CA ALA A 102 1.60 -11.18 -0.80
C ALA A 102 2.60 -11.51 0.32
N ARG A 103 3.37 -12.58 0.16
CA ARG A 103 4.41 -12.98 1.10
C ARG A 103 5.49 -11.90 1.29
N HIS A 104 5.88 -11.22 0.23
CA HIS A 104 6.85 -10.13 0.28
C HIS A 104 6.26 -8.93 1.05
N LEU A 105 5.04 -8.52 0.71
CA LEU A 105 4.36 -7.39 1.33
C LEU A 105 4.22 -7.55 2.86
N THR A 106 3.90 -8.76 3.34
CA THR A 106 3.78 -9.02 4.80
C THR A 106 5.11 -8.91 5.55
N LYS A 107 6.25 -8.98 4.84
CA LYS A 107 7.59 -8.86 5.43
C LYS A 107 8.14 -7.44 5.42
N LEU A 108 7.52 -6.51 4.70
CA LEU A 108 7.98 -5.12 4.60
C LEU A 108 8.06 -4.47 5.98
N ARG A 109 9.07 -3.63 6.17
CA ARG A 109 9.22 -2.75 7.33
C ARG A 109 9.04 -1.29 6.90
N GLY A 110 7.80 -0.88 6.71
CA GLY A 110 7.40 0.44 6.22
C GLY A 110 6.15 0.33 5.36
N ASN A 111 5.41 1.42 5.27
CA ASN A 111 4.15 1.44 4.55
C ASN A 111 4.37 1.36 3.04
N ALA A 112 3.42 0.74 2.37
CA ALA A 112 3.49 0.50 0.93
C ALA A 112 2.19 0.87 0.23
N LEU A 113 2.32 1.36 -1.02
CA LEU A 113 1.22 1.43 -1.99
C LEU A 113 1.38 0.28 -2.99
N VAL A 114 0.28 -0.36 -3.34
CA VAL A 114 0.17 -1.36 -4.41
C VAL A 114 -0.93 -0.93 -5.36
N VAL A 115 -0.58 -0.71 -6.62
CA VAL A 115 -1.55 -0.35 -7.67
C VAL A 115 -1.70 -1.52 -8.63
N GLY A 116 -2.93 -1.98 -8.79
CA GLY A 116 -3.27 -3.14 -9.64
C GLY A 116 -4.53 -2.92 -10.47
N HIS A 117 -5.20 -4.02 -10.76
CA HIS A 117 -6.43 -4.09 -11.57
C HIS A 117 -7.55 -4.76 -10.78
N SER A 118 -8.80 -4.66 -11.23
CA SER A 118 -9.95 -5.34 -10.63
C SER A 118 -9.71 -6.85 -10.49
N ASN A 119 -9.12 -7.48 -11.50
CA ASN A 119 -8.84 -8.92 -11.55
C ASN A 119 -7.52 -9.33 -10.85
N THR A 120 -6.80 -8.44 -10.20
CA THR A 120 -5.55 -8.75 -9.50
C THR A 120 -5.59 -8.41 -8.01
N LEU A 121 -6.37 -7.39 -7.62
CA LEU A 121 -6.40 -6.91 -6.23
C LEU A 121 -7.08 -7.91 -5.29
N LEU A 122 -8.28 -8.39 -5.63
CA LEU A 122 -8.98 -9.37 -4.80
C LEU A 122 -8.22 -10.70 -4.76
N PRO A 123 -7.72 -11.27 -5.88
CA PRO A 123 -6.82 -12.43 -5.84
C PRO A 123 -5.54 -12.21 -5.02
N LEU A 124 -4.99 -11.00 -4.98
CA LEU A 124 -3.85 -10.70 -4.11
C LEU A 124 -4.26 -10.69 -2.63
N LEU A 125 -5.44 -10.15 -2.30
CA LEU A 125 -5.99 -10.21 -0.94
C LEU A 125 -6.27 -11.64 -0.49
N ASP A 126 -6.74 -12.52 -1.39
CA ASP A 126 -6.96 -13.95 -1.11
C ASP A 126 -5.67 -14.70 -0.73
N GLN A 127 -4.49 -14.18 -1.10
CA GLN A 127 -3.20 -14.74 -0.68
C GLN A 127 -2.79 -14.30 0.74
N LEU A 128 -3.58 -13.46 1.39
CA LEU A 128 -3.35 -12.97 2.75
C LEU A 128 -4.37 -13.61 3.70
N PRO A 129 -4.04 -13.81 4.98
CA PRO A 129 -4.98 -14.35 5.97
C PRO A 129 -5.98 -13.25 6.42
N VAL A 130 -6.75 -12.72 5.48
CA VAL A 130 -7.79 -11.72 5.67
C VAL A 130 -9.06 -12.12 4.94
N THR A 131 -10.18 -11.57 5.34
CA THR A 131 -11.46 -11.71 4.62
C THR A 131 -11.86 -10.35 4.11
N HIS A 132 -12.19 -10.25 2.82
CA HIS A 132 -12.77 -9.05 2.21
C HIS A 132 -14.27 -9.25 1.96
N VAL A 133 -15.02 -8.16 2.08
CA VAL A 133 -16.47 -8.14 1.85
C VAL A 133 -16.74 -8.05 0.36
N LYS A 134 -16.01 -7.20 -0.36
CA LYS A 134 -16.16 -6.99 -1.79
C LYS A 134 -15.79 -8.26 -2.55
N LYS A 135 -16.69 -8.77 -3.39
CA LYS A 135 -16.50 -9.99 -4.19
C LYS A 135 -16.01 -9.71 -5.60
N GLU A 136 -16.27 -8.52 -6.10
CA GLU A 136 -15.82 -8.03 -7.40
C GLU A 136 -15.58 -6.52 -7.34
N ILE A 137 -14.82 -6.01 -8.27
CA ILE A 137 -14.61 -4.58 -8.50
C ILE A 137 -15.12 -4.30 -9.91
N PRO A 138 -16.35 -3.77 -10.07
CA PRO A 138 -16.90 -3.42 -11.37
C PRO A 138 -16.01 -2.46 -12.17
N ASP A 139 -16.16 -2.44 -13.48
CA ASP A 139 -15.31 -1.59 -14.33
C ASP A 139 -15.52 -0.09 -14.10
N SER A 140 -16.69 0.32 -13.64
CA SER A 140 -16.99 1.70 -13.22
C SER A 140 -16.43 2.07 -11.85
N ASP A 141 -16.02 1.10 -11.02
CA ASP A 141 -15.64 1.31 -9.62
C ASP A 141 -14.14 1.54 -9.45
N TYR A 142 -13.72 2.78 -9.23
CA TYR A 142 -12.32 3.20 -9.14
C TYR A 142 -11.92 3.75 -7.76
N ASP A 143 -12.86 3.88 -6.82
CA ASP A 143 -12.61 4.54 -5.54
C ASP A 143 -12.16 3.61 -4.40
N ASN A 144 -12.04 2.31 -4.66
CA ASN A 144 -11.68 1.33 -3.63
C ASN A 144 -10.26 1.53 -3.09
N LEU A 145 -10.17 1.54 -1.76
CA LEU A 145 -8.92 1.57 -1.00
C LEU A 145 -8.92 0.44 0.03
N PHE A 146 -8.18 -0.61 -0.23
CA PHE A 146 -7.97 -1.69 0.73
C PHE A 146 -6.75 -1.39 1.59
N VAL A 147 -6.92 -1.40 2.91
CA VAL A 147 -5.84 -1.14 3.88
C VAL A 147 -5.55 -2.41 4.65
N VAL A 148 -4.44 -3.06 4.33
CA VAL A 148 -3.95 -4.24 5.05
C VAL A 148 -2.93 -3.79 6.09
N THR A 149 -3.24 -3.99 7.37
CA THR A 149 -2.35 -3.68 8.49
C THR A 149 -1.67 -4.94 9.00
N VAL A 150 -0.35 -4.96 8.97
CA VAL A 150 0.50 -6.06 9.47
C VAL A 150 1.13 -5.63 10.80
N LYS A 151 0.64 -6.16 11.92
CA LYS A 151 1.21 -5.94 13.25
C LYS A 151 2.05 -7.14 13.65
N ARG A 152 3.38 -6.95 13.69
CA ARG A 152 4.32 -7.98 14.15
C ARG A 152 4.21 -8.17 15.65
N ARG A 153 4.40 -9.41 16.08
CA ARG A 153 4.37 -9.80 17.50
C ARG A 153 5.63 -10.61 17.81
N PHE A 154 6.17 -10.38 18.99
CA PHE A 154 7.33 -11.15 19.45
C PHE A 154 6.95 -12.64 19.64
N LEU A 155 7.70 -13.55 19.04
CA LEU A 155 7.52 -15.01 19.11
C LEU A 155 6.11 -15.52 18.73
N ARG A 156 5.35 -14.74 17.98
CA ARG A 156 4.01 -15.13 17.48
C ARG A 156 3.85 -14.72 16.01
N PRO A 157 3.01 -15.41 15.25
CA PRO A 157 2.65 -14.98 13.90
C PRO A 157 2.13 -13.53 13.89
N PRO A 158 2.35 -12.75 12.83
CA PRO A 158 1.83 -11.40 12.72
C PRO A 158 0.30 -11.41 12.75
N LEU A 159 -0.28 -10.37 13.34
CA LEU A 159 -1.70 -10.10 13.21
C LEU A 159 -1.89 -9.28 11.94
N ILE A 160 -2.71 -9.78 11.00
CA ILE A 160 -3.03 -9.11 9.75
C ILE A 160 -4.52 -8.76 9.76
N ARG A 161 -4.85 -7.52 9.43
CA ARG A 161 -6.22 -7.01 9.37
C ARG A 161 -6.42 -6.26 8.07
N LEU A 162 -7.61 -6.35 7.51
CA LEU A 162 -8.08 -5.60 6.36
C LEU A 162 -9.15 -4.62 6.79
N VAL A 163 -9.10 -3.41 6.23
CA VAL A 163 -10.17 -2.42 6.26
C VAL A 163 -10.41 -1.97 4.82
N GLU A 164 -11.64 -2.04 4.37
CA GLU A 164 -12.09 -1.54 3.08
C GLU A 164 -12.58 -0.10 3.24
N LYS A 165 -12.10 0.79 2.39
CA LYS A 165 -12.39 2.23 2.37
C LYS A 165 -12.58 2.71 0.95
N THR A 166 -12.93 3.96 0.81
CA THR A 166 -12.92 4.69 -0.46
C THR A 166 -11.98 5.89 -0.40
N TYR A 167 -11.60 6.43 -1.55
CA TYR A 167 -10.80 7.64 -1.69
C TYR A 167 -11.17 8.42 -2.96
N GLY A 168 -10.95 9.73 -2.92
CA GLY A 168 -11.31 10.60 -4.03
C GLY A 168 -12.82 10.77 -4.20
N ALA A 169 -13.25 11.14 -5.41
CA ALA A 169 -14.66 11.22 -5.73
C ALA A 169 -15.29 9.81 -5.75
N PHE A 170 -16.54 9.69 -5.33
CA PHE A 170 -17.28 8.42 -5.44
C PHE A 170 -17.35 7.99 -6.90
N ALA A 171 -17.13 6.71 -7.16
CA ALA A 171 -17.43 6.10 -8.44
C ALA A 171 -18.93 5.81 -8.49
N ASP A 172 -19.61 6.27 -9.54
CA ASP A 172 -21.04 6.05 -9.79
C ASP A 172 -21.32 4.59 -10.22
#